data_e37ea9576aba8d3a0e89ee09326e64d8
#
_entry.id   e37ea9576aba8d3a0e89ee09326e64d8
#
_cell.length_a   1.000
_cell.length_b   1.000
_cell.length_c   1.000
_cell.angle_alpha   90.00
_cell.angle_beta   90.00
_cell.angle_gamma   90.00
#
_symmetry.space_group_name_H-M   'P 1'
#
loop_
_entity.id
_entity.type
_entity.pdbx_description
1 polymer ?
#
loop_
_entity_poly.entity_id
_entity_poly.type
_entity_poly.pdbx_seq_one_letter_code
_entity_poly.pdbx_strand_id
1 'polypeptide(L)'
;MKKLLFCALLLSLPATAAARNDKIDPASFICAEFVALAAVAQEPPLFEGLQIDGFAAAADGQTVASAGVMPALLASVNAVCGARPTDKVLSIWRKGRQSAGVPSDGPWRADKTTCRDYAENEDDGSGFVIWLDGYHRQKSGSGDSVLESDARLQDYLKACGRRPDALMLDVMRDFLKK
;
A
#
# COMPACT_ATOMS: atom_id res chain seq x y z
N MET A 1 -7.45 46.39 -48.53
CA MET A 1 -7.33 46.05 -47.10
C MET A 1 -7.96 44.70 -46.89
N LYS A 2 -7.17 43.59 -46.85
CA LYS A 2 -7.65 42.22 -46.68
C LYS A 2 -7.40 41.81 -45.20
N LYS A 3 -8.47 41.60 -44.46
CA LYS A 3 -8.44 41.08 -43.07
C LYS A 3 -8.27 39.57 -43.12
N LEU A 4 -7.13 39.06 -42.67
CA LEU A 4 -6.91 37.63 -42.42
C LEU A 4 -7.47 37.28 -41.05
N LEU A 5 -8.51 36.45 -41.02
CA LEU A 5 -9.00 35.79 -39.80
C LEU A 5 -8.10 34.57 -39.53
N PHE A 6 -7.35 34.64 -38.43
CA PHE A 6 -6.63 33.48 -37.90
C PHE A 6 -7.60 32.69 -36.98
N CYS A 7 -8.04 31.54 -37.46
CA CYS A 7 -8.83 30.59 -36.66
C CYS A 7 -7.83 29.73 -35.87
N ALA A 8 -7.68 30.03 -34.55
CA ALA A 8 -6.91 29.20 -33.65
C ALA A 8 -7.73 27.97 -33.26
N LEU A 9 -7.39 26.82 -33.84
CA LEU A 9 -7.93 25.51 -33.45
C LEU A 9 -7.29 25.09 -32.12
N LEU A 10 -8.01 25.26 -31.02
CA LEU A 10 -7.62 24.67 -29.71
C LEU A 10 -7.89 23.17 -29.75
N LEU A 11 -6.85 22.39 -29.95
CA LEU A 11 -6.84 20.93 -29.76
C LEU A 11 -6.92 20.66 -28.25
N SER A 12 -8.12 20.45 -27.73
CA SER A 12 -8.34 19.87 -26.41
C SER A 12 -7.96 18.38 -26.46
N LEU A 13 -6.74 18.05 -26.04
CA LEU A 13 -6.36 16.66 -25.77
C LEU A 13 -7.17 16.17 -24.56
N PRO A 14 -7.91 15.05 -24.68
CA PRO A 14 -8.50 14.43 -23.50
C PRO A 14 -7.34 13.96 -22.61
N ALA A 15 -7.26 14.49 -21.37
CA ALA A 15 -6.43 13.92 -20.34
C ALA A 15 -7.04 12.54 -20.00
N THR A 16 -6.50 11.49 -20.59
CA THR A 16 -6.77 10.14 -20.13
C THR A 16 -6.19 10.05 -18.71
N ALA A 17 -7.05 10.08 -17.71
CA ALA A 17 -6.69 9.68 -16.36
C ALA A 17 -6.22 8.21 -16.48
N ALA A 18 -4.91 8.01 -16.51
CA ALA A 18 -4.34 6.68 -16.38
C ALA A 18 -4.83 6.12 -15.03
N ALA A 19 -5.53 4.99 -15.06
CA ALA A 19 -5.91 4.28 -13.85
C ALA A 19 -4.62 4.05 -13.05
N ARG A 20 -4.53 4.66 -11.87
CA ARG A 20 -3.36 4.54 -11.00
C ARG A 20 -3.29 3.09 -10.56
N ASN A 21 -2.26 2.38 -10.99
CA ASN A 21 -1.97 1.05 -10.46
C ASN A 21 -1.22 1.26 -9.14
N ASP A 22 -1.96 1.23 -8.06
CA ASP A 22 -1.42 1.53 -6.73
C ASP A 22 -0.63 0.36 -6.13
N LYS A 23 -0.60 -0.78 -6.82
CA LYS A 23 0.18 -1.94 -6.42
C LYS A 23 1.65 -1.78 -6.77
N ILE A 24 2.51 -1.93 -5.77
CA ILE A 24 3.96 -2.08 -5.96
C ILE A 24 4.39 -3.53 -5.75
N ASP A 25 5.60 -3.91 -6.17
CA ASP A 25 6.24 -5.15 -5.72
C ASP A 25 7.26 -4.85 -4.61
N PRO A 26 6.93 -5.10 -3.31
CA PRO A 26 7.83 -4.77 -2.21
C PRO A 26 9.19 -5.48 -2.27
N ALA A 27 9.28 -6.63 -2.93
CA ALA A 27 10.51 -7.40 -3.03
C ALA A 27 11.53 -6.79 -3.99
N SER A 28 11.06 -6.08 -5.03
CA SER A 28 11.90 -5.47 -6.06
C SER A 28 11.99 -3.95 -5.98
N PHE A 29 11.08 -3.29 -5.27
CA PHE A 29 10.95 -1.84 -5.18
C PHE A 29 12.23 -1.17 -4.68
N ILE A 30 12.77 -0.20 -5.44
CA ILE A 30 14.04 0.46 -5.15
C ILE A 30 13.87 1.88 -4.62
N CYS A 31 14.90 2.39 -3.98
CA CYS A 31 14.92 3.71 -3.36
C CYS A 31 14.63 4.84 -4.34
N ALA A 32 15.12 4.76 -5.59
CA ALA A 32 14.84 5.79 -6.60
C ALA A 32 13.34 5.93 -6.88
N GLU A 33 12.61 4.81 -6.96
CA GLU A 33 11.16 4.79 -7.15
C GLU A 33 10.43 5.38 -5.95
N PHE A 34 10.84 5.00 -4.73
CA PHE A 34 10.25 5.51 -3.48
C PHE A 34 10.38 7.03 -3.36
N VAL A 35 11.58 7.58 -3.61
CA VAL A 35 11.84 9.02 -3.55
C VAL A 35 11.11 9.78 -4.65
N ALA A 36 11.01 9.20 -5.86
CA ALA A 36 10.28 9.81 -6.98
C ALA A 36 8.79 9.95 -6.66
N LEU A 37 8.16 8.96 -6.02
CA LEU A 37 6.76 9.03 -5.59
C LEU A 37 6.54 10.17 -4.58
N ALA A 38 7.41 10.27 -3.56
CA ALA A 38 7.36 11.34 -2.57
C ALA A 38 7.51 12.74 -3.23
N ALA A 39 8.39 12.87 -4.21
CA ALA A 39 8.61 14.14 -4.92
C ALA A 39 7.42 14.55 -5.78
N VAL A 40 6.74 13.60 -6.44
CA VAL A 40 5.56 13.86 -7.28
C VAL A 40 4.34 14.22 -6.44
N ALA A 41 4.08 13.48 -5.35
CA ALA A 41 2.95 13.72 -4.47
C ALA A 41 3.14 14.91 -3.53
N GLN A 42 4.39 15.37 -3.32
CA GLN A 42 4.77 16.35 -2.30
C GLN A 42 4.41 15.92 -0.87
N GLU A 43 4.25 14.63 -0.66
CA GLU A 43 3.95 13.99 0.61
C GLU A 43 4.61 12.61 0.69
N PRO A 44 4.80 12.06 1.89
CA PRO A 44 5.34 10.71 2.04
C PRO A 44 4.45 9.66 1.35
N PRO A 45 5.02 8.66 0.65
CA PRO A 45 4.27 7.63 -0.05
C PRO A 45 3.70 6.61 0.95
N LEU A 46 2.64 7.00 1.65
CA LEU A 46 2.01 6.21 2.72
C LEU A 46 1.42 4.90 2.20
N PHE A 47 0.78 4.93 1.04
CA PHE A 47 0.14 3.76 0.44
C PHE A 47 1.16 2.66 0.12
N GLU A 48 2.26 3.01 -0.51
CA GLU A 48 3.36 2.11 -0.80
C GLU A 48 4.07 1.67 0.48
N GLY A 49 4.24 2.60 1.42
CA GLY A 49 4.81 2.32 2.74
C GLY A 49 4.03 1.27 3.50
N LEU A 50 2.70 1.30 3.48
CA LEU A 50 1.85 0.29 4.12
C LEU A 50 2.01 -1.09 3.47
N GLN A 51 2.08 -1.18 2.14
CA GLN A 51 2.35 -2.44 1.44
C GLN A 51 3.71 -3.03 1.83
N ILE A 52 4.76 -2.19 1.86
CA ILE A 52 6.11 -2.60 2.26
C ILE A 52 6.12 -3.04 3.73
N ASP A 53 5.41 -2.31 4.60
CA ASP A 53 5.36 -2.61 6.03
C ASP A 53 4.69 -3.96 6.31
N GLY A 54 3.57 -4.24 5.66
CA GLY A 54 2.90 -5.54 5.76
C GLY A 54 3.78 -6.69 5.27
N PHE A 55 4.45 -6.49 4.14
CA PHE A 55 5.39 -7.46 3.58
C PHE A 55 6.58 -7.72 4.52
N ALA A 56 7.16 -6.67 5.08
CA ALA A 56 8.25 -6.76 6.04
C ALA A 56 7.81 -7.46 7.33
N ALA A 57 6.65 -7.11 7.87
CA ALA A 57 6.07 -7.74 9.05
C ALA A 57 5.91 -9.24 8.88
N ALA A 58 5.34 -9.68 7.76
CA ALA A 58 5.17 -11.10 7.44
C ALA A 58 6.50 -11.85 7.33
N ALA A 59 7.53 -11.22 6.73
CA ALA A 59 8.88 -11.78 6.63
C ALA A 59 9.55 -11.95 8.00
N ASP A 60 9.26 -11.05 8.95
CA ASP A 60 9.80 -11.06 10.31
C ASP A 60 8.91 -11.83 11.31
N GLY A 61 7.82 -12.46 10.85
CA GLY A 61 6.89 -13.23 11.69
C GLY A 61 6.02 -12.38 12.61
N GLN A 62 5.94 -11.07 12.37
CA GLN A 62 5.11 -10.13 13.12
C GLN A 62 3.72 -10.03 12.49
N THR A 63 2.67 -9.84 13.30
CA THR A 63 1.27 -9.80 12.83
C THR A 63 0.58 -8.47 13.03
N VAL A 64 1.25 -7.49 13.65
CA VAL A 64 0.68 -6.19 14.02
C VAL A 64 0.97 -5.14 12.97
N ALA A 65 -0.09 -4.48 12.49
CA ALA A 65 0.01 -3.24 11.73
C ALA A 65 0.08 -2.06 12.71
N SER A 66 1.13 -1.25 12.63
CA SER A 66 1.33 -0.13 13.56
C SER A 66 1.32 1.21 12.82
N ALA A 67 0.16 1.86 12.80
CA ALA A 67 0.00 3.18 12.20
C ALA A 67 0.87 4.25 12.90
N GLY A 68 1.05 4.11 14.22
CA GLY A 68 1.78 5.11 15.02
C GLY A 68 3.26 5.28 14.67
N VAL A 69 3.92 4.24 14.13
CA VAL A 69 5.34 4.34 13.73
C VAL A 69 5.51 4.75 12.26
N MET A 70 4.46 4.74 11.45
CA MET A 70 4.55 4.99 10.00
C MET A 70 5.17 6.35 9.64
N PRO A 71 4.79 7.48 10.26
CA PRO A 71 5.39 8.77 9.90
C PRO A 71 6.90 8.81 10.11
N ALA A 72 7.38 8.31 11.25
CA ALA A 72 8.79 8.27 11.57
C ALA A 72 9.56 7.30 10.64
N LEU A 73 8.96 6.16 10.32
CA LEU A 73 9.53 5.15 9.45
C LEU A 73 9.65 5.67 8.01
N LEU A 74 8.60 6.27 7.46
CA LEU A 74 8.60 6.91 6.14
C LEU A 74 9.69 7.99 6.03
N ALA A 75 9.78 8.88 7.03
CA ALA A 75 10.80 9.93 7.06
C ALA A 75 12.23 9.34 7.08
N SER A 76 12.46 8.33 7.93
CA SER A 76 13.75 7.66 8.05
C SER A 76 14.16 6.95 6.76
N VAL A 77 13.24 6.21 6.15
CA VAL A 77 13.48 5.50 4.88
C VAL A 77 13.75 6.49 3.75
N ASN A 78 12.96 7.56 3.66
CA ASN A 78 13.16 8.59 2.63
C ASN A 78 14.55 9.25 2.73
N ALA A 79 15.01 9.55 3.94
CA ALA A 79 16.35 10.12 4.17
C ALA A 79 17.48 9.16 3.71
N VAL A 80 17.36 7.87 4.02
CA VAL A 80 18.35 6.87 3.59
C VAL A 80 18.30 6.65 2.08
N CYS A 81 17.09 6.56 1.52
CA CYS A 81 16.86 6.35 0.09
C CYS A 81 17.39 7.48 -0.77
N GLY A 82 17.36 8.74 -0.29
CA GLY A 82 17.96 9.88 -1.01
C GLY A 82 19.45 9.72 -1.29
N ALA A 83 20.18 8.99 -0.44
CA ALA A 83 21.62 8.73 -0.60
C ALA A 83 21.91 7.37 -1.30
N ARG A 84 20.93 6.50 -1.50
CA ARG A 84 21.10 5.12 -1.96
C ARG A 84 20.05 4.71 -3.00
N PRO A 85 20.03 5.33 -4.18
CA PRO A 85 18.94 5.19 -5.16
C PRO A 85 18.70 3.77 -5.67
N THR A 86 19.72 2.91 -5.69
CA THR A 86 19.65 1.54 -6.21
C THR A 86 19.34 0.49 -5.14
N ASP A 87 19.36 0.88 -3.86
CA ASP A 87 19.10 -0.07 -2.77
C ASP A 87 17.61 -0.44 -2.76
N LYS A 88 17.33 -1.68 -2.31
CA LYS A 88 15.95 -2.14 -2.10
C LYS A 88 15.35 -1.49 -0.86
N VAL A 89 14.20 -0.86 -1.02
CA VAL A 89 13.47 -0.21 0.08
C VAL A 89 13.17 -1.19 1.21
N LEU A 90 12.78 -2.42 0.90
CA LEU A 90 12.46 -3.45 1.88
C LEU A 90 13.59 -3.70 2.89
N SER A 91 14.84 -3.70 2.44
CA SER A 91 15.99 -3.93 3.32
C SER A 91 16.20 -2.80 4.33
N ILE A 92 15.97 -1.56 3.89
CA ILE A 92 16.05 -0.35 4.72
C ILE A 92 14.86 -0.30 5.68
N TRP A 93 13.66 -0.63 5.17
CA TRP A 93 12.42 -0.68 5.91
C TRP A 93 12.49 -1.62 7.11
N ARG A 94 12.95 -2.86 6.90
CA ARG A 94 13.10 -3.84 7.98
C ARG A 94 14.05 -3.37 9.09
N LYS A 95 15.16 -2.72 8.74
CA LYS A 95 16.06 -2.11 9.72
C LYS A 95 15.38 -0.97 10.49
N GLY A 96 14.62 -0.13 9.77
CA GLY A 96 13.83 0.94 10.38
C GLY A 96 12.79 0.41 11.37
N ARG A 97 12.06 -0.65 11.03
CA ARG A 97 11.10 -1.32 11.93
C ARG A 97 11.76 -1.82 13.22
N GLN A 98 12.92 -2.45 13.11
CA GLN A 98 13.67 -2.93 14.28
C GLN A 98 14.07 -1.78 15.21
N SER A 99 14.48 -0.65 14.64
CA SER A 99 14.88 0.55 15.39
C SER A 99 13.68 1.32 15.97
N ALA A 100 12.53 1.30 15.30
CA ALA A 100 11.33 2.03 15.73
C ALA A 100 10.58 1.37 16.88
N GLY A 101 10.93 0.14 17.26
CA GLY A 101 10.28 -0.58 18.36
C GLY A 101 8.79 -0.84 18.07
N VAL A 102 8.48 -1.43 16.90
CA VAL A 102 7.10 -1.76 16.53
C VAL A 102 6.44 -2.58 17.64
N PRO A 103 5.24 -2.21 18.11
CA PRO A 103 4.54 -2.92 19.17
C PRO A 103 4.28 -4.39 18.81
N SER A 104 4.33 -5.26 19.81
CA SER A 104 3.96 -6.69 19.65
C SER A 104 2.45 -6.93 19.72
N ASP A 105 1.65 -5.91 20.09
CA ASP A 105 0.19 -5.94 20.16
C ASP A 105 -0.41 -4.62 19.68
N GLY A 106 -1.67 -4.68 19.23
CA GLY A 106 -2.40 -3.53 18.72
C GLY A 106 -3.77 -3.93 18.17
N PRO A 107 -4.62 -2.96 17.81
CA PRO A 107 -5.98 -3.22 17.35
C PRO A 107 -6.02 -3.93 15.99
N TRP A 108 -5.06 -3.66 15.12
CA TRP A 108 -5.01 -4.16 13.75
C TRP A 108 -3.98 -5.27 13.59
N ARG A 109 -4.46 -6.50 13.45
CA ARG A 109 -3.61 -7.71 13.45
C ARG A 109 -4.04 -8.68 12.35
N ALA A 110 -3.06 -9.18 11.59
CA ALA A 110 -3.32 -10.20 10.56
C ALA A 110 -3.91 -11.51 11.10
N ASP A 111 -3.56 -11.87 12.33
CA ASP A 111 -3.96 -13.13 12.99
C ASP A 111 -5.22 -13.02 13.86
N LYS A 112 -5.84 -11.83 13.97
CA LYS A 112 -7.00 -11.63 14.86
C LYS A 112 -8.11 -10.79 14.24
N THR A 113 -7.80 -9.79 13.40
CA THR A 113 -8.79 -8.85 12.87
C THR A 113 -9.79 -9.58 11.97
N THR A 114 -11.06 -9.54 12.39
CA THR A 114 -12.18 -10.10 11.62
C THR A 114 -12.73 -9.06 10.63
N CYS A 115 -13.55 -9.54 9.68
CA CYS A 115 -14.26 -8.65 8.78
C CYS A 115 -15.24 -7.72 9.51
N ARG A 116 -15.80 -8.16 10.64
CA ARG A 116 -16.66 -7.34 11.52
C ARG A 116 -15.87 -6.23 12.16
N ASP A 117 -14.71 -6.55 12.77
CA ASP A 117 -13.85 -5.56 13.43
C ASP A 117 -13.47 -4.43 12.46
N TYR A 118 -13.16 -4.79 11.21
CA TYR A 118 -12.86 -3.82 10.18
C TYR A 118 -14.07 -2.95 9.83
N ALA A 119 -15.24 -3.56 9.58
CA ALA A 119 -16.43 -2.82 9.17
C ALA A 119 -16.94 -1.86 10.26
N GLU A 120 -16.75 -2.19 11.53
CA GLU A 120 -17.14 -1.35 12.67
C GLU A 120 -16.14 -0.21 12.94
N ASN A 121 -14.93 -0.27 12.38
CA ASN A 121 -13.83 0.68 12.60
C ASN A 121 -13.12 1.05 11.29
N GLU A 122 -13.86 1.17 10.18
CA GLU A 122 -13.31 1.36 8.83
C GLU A 122 -12.44 2.62 8.71
N ASP A 123 -12.82 3.71 9.36
CA ASP A 123 -12.07 4.97 9.34
C ASP A 123 -10.66 4.79 9.92
N ASP A 124 -10.54 4.10 11.05
CA ASP A 124 -9.24 3.76 11.66
C ASP A 124 -8.51 2.65 10.91
N GLY A 125 -9.25 1.74 10.29
CA GLY A 125 -8.74 0.55 9.58
C GLY A 125 -8.40 0.76 8.12
N SER A 126 -8.64 1.94 7.55
CA SER A 126 -8.49 2.17 6.10
C SER A 126 -7.11 1.79 5.55
N GLY A 127 -6.04 2.01 6.30
CA GLY A 127 -4.68 1.57 5.96
C GLY A 127 -4.42 0.08 6.20
N PHE A 128 -5.25 -0.60 7.01
CA PHE A 128 -5.01 -1.99 7.37
C PHE A 128 -5.18 -2.96 6.20
N VAL A 129 -6.15 -2.74 5.34
CA VAL A 129 -6.35 -3.61 4.15
C VAL A 129 -5.16 -3.52 3.18
N ILE A 130 -4.56 -2.33 3.05
CA ILE A 130 -3.37 -2.11 2.21
C ILE A 130 -2.17 -2.84 2.82
N TRP A 131 -1.99 -2.71 4.12
CA TRP A 131 -0.96 -3.41 4.88
C TRP A 131 -1.15 -4.93 4.81
N LEU A 132 -2.40 -5.41 4.96
CA LEU A 132 -2.75 -6.83 4.92
C LEU A 132 -2.50 -7.46 3.55
N ASP A 133 -2.66 -6.72 2.47
CA ASP A 133 -2.31 -7.17 1.11
C ASP A 133 -0.80 -7.44 1.00
N GLY A 134 0.03 -6.51 1.45
CA GLY A 134 1.49 -6.72 1.51
C GLY A 134 1.87 -7.93 2.37
N TYR A 135 1.23 -8.07 3.53
CA TYR A 135 1.41 -9.21 4.44
C TYR A 135 1.05 -10.55 3.76
N HIS A 136 -0.12 -10.60 3.10
CA HIS A 136 -0.59 -11.79 2.37
C HIS A 136 0.37 -12.19 1.26
N ARG A 137 0.86 -11.24 0.46
CA ARG A 137 1.77 -11.50 -0.66
C ARG A 137 3.09 -12.12 -0.19
N GLN A 138 3.65 -11.66 0.92
CA GLN A 138 4.84 -12.29 1.50
C GLN A 138 4.55 -13.70 2.01
N LYS A 139 3.41 -13.93 2.68
CA LYS A 139 3.06 -15.24 3.23
C LYS A 139 2.71 -16.28 2.17
N SER A 140 2.07 -15.87 1.09
CA SER A 140 1.68 -16.76 -0.02
C SER A 140 2.80 -16.98 -1.05
N GLY A 141 3.78 -16.10 -1.11
CA GLY A 141 4.74 -16.04 -2.20
C GLY A 141 4.12 -15.67 -3.56
N SER A 142 2.85 -15.26 -3.57
CA SER A 142 2.12 -14.85 -4.78
C SER A 142 2.25 -13.36 -5.04
N GLY A 143 2.31 -12.99 -6.33
CA GLY A 143 2.18 -11.61 -6.77
C GLY A 143 0.73 -11.10 -6.80
N ASP A 144 -0.27 -11.96 -6.58
CA ASP A 144 -1.68 -11.59 -6.61
C ASP A 144 -2.04 -10.62 -5.49
N SER A 145 -2.88 -9.64 -5.79
CA SER A 145 -3.18 -8.53 -4.89
C SER A 145 -4.64 -8.10 -5.03
N VAL A 146 -5.24 -7.68 -3.93
CA VAL A 146 -6.55 -7.00 -3.97
C VAL A 146 -6.41 -5.56 -4.43
N LEU A 147 -5.19 -5.00 -4.47
CA LEU A 147 -4.88 -3.62 -4.86
C LEU A 147 -4.60 -3.47 -6.38
N GLU A 148 -4.86 -4.49 -7.19
CA GLU A 148 -4.68 -4.42 -8.65
C GLU A 148 -5.65 -3.44 -9.32
N SER A 149 -6.80 -3.19 -8.70
CA SER A 149 -7.77 -2.17 -9.10
C SER A 149 -8.74 -1.89 -7.97
N ASP A 150 -9.36 -0.71 -7.99
CA ASP A 150 -10.42 -0.34 -7.05
C ASP A 150 -11.57 -1.34 -7.07
N ALA A 151 -11.94 -1.85 -8.25
CA ALA A 151 -13.00 -2.85 -8.38
C ALA A 151 -12.64 -4.14 -7.64
N ARG A 152 -11.37 -4.61 -7.75
CA ARG A 152 -10.91 -5.80 -7.06
C ARG A 152 -10.89 -5.63 -5.55
N LEU A 153 -10.44 -4.48 -5.07
CA LEU A 153 -10.49 -4.12 -3.66
C LEU A 153 -11.94 -4.12 -3.14
N GLN A 154 -12.86 -3.46 -3.86
CA GLN A 154 -14.27 -3.43 -3.48
C GLN A 154 -14.91 -4.82 -3.47
N ASP A 155 -14.56 -5.69 -4.41
CA ASP A 155 -15.10 -7.06 -4.44
C ASP A 155 -14.54 -7.92 -3.30
N TYR A 156 -13.28 -7.71 -2.89
CA TYR A 156 -12.73 -8.29 -1.67
C TYR A 156 -13.49 -7.82 -0.42
N LEU A 157 -13.71 -6.50 -0.27
CA LEU A 157 -14.44 -5.95 0.88
C LEU A 157 -15.89 -6.46 0.94
N LYS A 158 -16.57 -6.59 -0.21
CA LYS A 158 -17.89 -7.25 -0.28
C LYS A 158 -17.83 -8.71 0.12
N ALA A 159 -16.76 -9.44 -0.25
CA ALA A 159 -16.57 -10.83 0.18
C ALA A 159 -16.37 -10.93 1.69
N CYS A 160 -15.63 -9.98 2.26
CA CYS A 160 -15.44 -9.83 3.70
C CYS A 160 -16.78 -9.56 4.41
N GLY A 161 -17.58 -8.62 3.94
CA GLY A 161 -18.90 -8.30 4.51
C GLY A 161 -19.88 -9.47 4.54
N ARG A 162 -19.73 -10.45 3.64
CA ARG A 162 -20.52 -11.71 3.67
C ARG A 162 -20.03 -12.74 4.70
N ARG A 163 -18.87 -12.51 5.33
CA ARG A 163 -18.22 -13.41 6.28
C ARG A 163 -17.74 -12.64 7.52
N PRO A 164 -18.65 -11.96 8.27
CA PRO A 164 -18.27 -10.99 9.30
C PRO A 164 -17.35 -11.58 10.38
N ASP A 165 -17.53 -12.83 10.75
CA ASP A 165 -16.76 -13.48 11.82
C ASP A 165 -15.46 -14.16 11.32
N ALA A 166 -15.20 -14.11 10.00
CA ALA A 166 -13.96 -14.65 9.44
C ALA A 166 -12.82 -13.65 9.59
N LEU A 167 -11.59 -14.16 9.72
CA LEU A 167 -10.40 -13.32 9.65
C LEU A 167 -10.27 -12.69 8.27
N MET A 168 -9.96 -11.41 8.21
CA MET A 168 -9.75 -10.69 6.94
C MET A 168 -8.67 -11.36 6.09
N LEU A 169 -7.58 -11.84 6.71
CA LEU A 169 -6.50 -12.55 6.01
C LEU A 169 -6.99 -13.85 5.35
N ASP A 170 -7.86 -14.61 6.02
CA ASP A 170 -8.40 -15.84 5.46
C ASP A 170 -9.32 -15.57 4.27
N VAL A 171 -10.17 -14.53 4.39
CA VAL A 171 -11.03 -14.10 3.28
C VAL A 171 -10.19 -13.63 2.09
N MET A 172 -9.10 -12.88 2.34
CA MET A 172 -8.19 -12.41 1.29
C MET A 172 -7.54 -13.59 0.58
N ARG A 173 -7.00 -14.54 1.33
CA ARG A 173 -6.41 -15.76 0.78
C ARG A 173 -7.38 -16.54 -0.11
N ASP A 174 -8.63 -16.71 0.35
CA ASP A 174 -9.66 -17.47 -0.39
C ASP A 174 -10.12 -16.69 -1.64
N PHE A 175 -10.15 -15.36 -1.58
CA PHE A 175 -10.53 -14.48 -2.68
C PHE A 175 -9.49 -14.50 -3.80
N LEU A 176 -8.21 -14.48 -3.46
CA LEU A 176 -7.10 -14.42 -4.42
C LEU A 176 -6.74 -15.78 -5.06
N LYS A 177 -7.28 -16.90 -4.56
CA LYS A 177 -7.11 -18.23 -5.16
C LYS A 177 -8.03 -18.49 -6.36
N LYS A 178 -8.96 -17.59 -6.65
CA LYS A 178 -9.94 -17.72 -7.74
C LYS A 178 -9.43 -17.08 -9.03
#